data_80ba74e1a7f9de58c1fbe19c849ba4ab
#
_entry.id   80ba74e1a7f9de58c1fbe19c849ba4ab
#
_cell.length_a   1.000
_cell.length_b   1.000
_cell.length_c   1.000
_cell.angle_alpha   90.00
_cell.angle_beta   90.00
_cell.angle_gamma   90.00
#
_symmetry.space_group_name_H-M   'P 1'
#
loop_
_entity.id
_entity.type
_entity.pdbx_description
1 polymer ?
#
loop_
_entity_poly.entity_id
_entity_poly.type
_entity_poly.pdbx_seq_one_letter_code
_entity_poly.pdbx_strand_id
1 'polypeptide(L)'
;MKTQTRPLTILHILDHSLPVHSGYAHRSDGIFRAQLKRGWRPVALTSAKHGLAGQGSPHKEETIDGVRYYRTETVIRETVPLEAEWRIMTGLVRRIREVIEAEKPDLLHAHSPVLNALPALWVGRKMGIPVVYEVRVSWEDTWAARGRYGQDSWKYKLVRSLETWICRKADQVTVICGGLKNDLIKRGVPSEKVSIVFNGVNADDFKVSARDEEYYRAWDLEGKKVIGFIGSFFRYEGLDLLVQAMHRLTAARSDVVLLLVGGGEMEAELRAQIKQLRLQSKVVMAGRMPRERIPGMYALMDVLAYPRYSSRVTELVTPLKPLEAMAMGKALVASDIGGHRELIRHGQSGLLVPPGNAVALAEELERLLADQHLRQNLEQQGFIWVCREHSWDKTTAVYSKVYADALGEKFDARCEGVTARWPA
;
A
#
# COMPACT_ATOMS: atom_id res chain seq x y z
N MET A 1 -32.58 -5.28 31.27
CA MET A 1 -32.16 -6.00 30.06
C MET A 1 -31.08 -5.15 29.39
N LYS A 2 -29.81 -5.60 29.37
CA LYS A 2 -28.78 -4.92 28.60
C LYS A 2 -29.13 -5.12 27.12
N THR A 3 -29.53 -4.07 26.45
CA THR A 3 -29.65 -4.06 24.98
C THR A 3 -28.30 -4.49 24.42
N GLN A 4 -28.21 -5.67 23.84
CA GLN A 4 -27.03 -6.14 23.12
C GLN A 4 -26.86 -5.19 21.91
N THR A 5 -25.99 -4.21 22.05
CA THR A 5 -25.66 -3.29 20.96
C THR A 5 -24.98 -4.11 19.87
N ARG A 6 -25.57 -4.14 18.67
CA ARG A 6 -24.93 -4.81 17.54
C ARG A 6 -23.61 -4.11 17.19
N PRO A 7 -22.58 -4.86 16.72
CA PRO A 7 -21.30 -4.26 16.36
C PRO A 7 -21.45 -3.24 15.23
N LEU A 8 -20.62 -2.19 15.27
CA LEU A 8 -20.50 -1.21 14.18
C LEU A 8 -20.17 -1.93 12.88
N THR A 9 -21.07 -1.87 11.91
CA THR A 9 -20.92 -2.56 10.61
C THR A 9 -20.50 -1.57 9.54
N ILE A 10 -19.32 -1.81 8.94
CA ILE A 10 -18.70 -0.95 7.93
C ILE A 10 -18.68 -1.68 6.60
N LEU A 11 -19.31 -1.13 5.56
CA LEU A 11 -19.21 -1.65 4.21
C LEU A 11 -18.06 -0.97 3.48
N HIS A 12 -16.97 -1.70 3.29
CA HIS A 12 -15.80 -1.26 2.53
C HIS A 12 -16.00 -1.54 1.04
N ILE A 13 -15.90 -0.50 0.21
CA ILE A 13 -16.05 -0.58 -1.24
C ILE A 13 -14.67 -0.43 -1.87
N LEU A 14 -14.19 -1.49 -2.52
CA LEU A 14 -12.81 -1.71 -2.94
C LEU A 14 -12.68 -1.90 -4.45
N ASP A 15 -11.54 -1.52 -5.02
CA ASP A 15 -11.21 -1.86 -6.41
C ASP A 15 -10.96 -3.38 -6.57
N HIS A 16 -10.11 -3.92 -5.70
CA HIS A 16 -9.80 -5.34 -5.55
C HIS A 16 -9.38 -5.66 -4.11
N SER A 17 -9.32 -6.93 -3.75
CA SER A 17 -8.92 -7.39 -2.42
C SER A 17 -8.32 -8.79 -2.47
N LEU A 18 -8.03 -9.41 -1.34
CA LEU A 18 -7.65 -10.83 -1.28
C LEU A 18 -8.63 -11.70 -2.12
N PRO A 19 -8.14 -12.76 -2.79
CA PRO A 19 -6.79 -13.31 -2.75
C PRO A 19 -5.75 -12.59 -3.64
N VAL A 20 -6.12 -11.50 -4.34
CA VAL A 20 -5.18 -10.72 -5.15
C VAL A 20 -4.12 -10.07 -4.27
N HIS A 21 -2.84 -10.43 -4.47
CA HIS A 21 -1.72 -9.89 -3.71
C HIS A 21 -1.25 -8.54 -4.28
N SER A 22 -1.52 -7.48 -3.56
CA SER A 22 -1.08 -6.12 -3.88
C SER A 22 -1.00 -5.29 -2.60
N GLY A 23 -0.24 -4.18 -2.61
CA GLY A 23 -0.21 -3.24 -1.48
C GLY A 23 -1.59 -2.70 -1.10
N TYR A 24 -2.49 -2.56 -2.09
CA TYR A 24 -3.87 -2.16 -1.88
C TYR A 24 -4.67 -3.22 -1.09
N ALA A 25 -4.54 -4.51 -1.46
CA ALA A 25 -5.21 -5.61 -0.78
C ALA A 25 -4.64 -5.82 0.63
N HIS A 26 -3.31 -5.74 0.79
CA HIS A 26 -2.65 -5.87 2.11
C HIS A 26 -3.06 -4.77 3.08
N ARG A 27 -3.17 -3.51 2.60
CA ARG A 27 -3.70 -2.43 3.42
C ARG A 27 -5.14 -2.69 3.86
N SER A 28 -5.99 -3.17 2.96
CA SER A 28 -7.39 -3.49 3.29
C SER A 28 -7.49 -4.60 4.34
N ASP A 29 -6.71 -5.67 4.17
CA ASP A 29 -6.63 -6.79 5.12
C ASP A 29 -6.17 -6.32 6.52
N GLY A 30 -5.12 -5.49 6.58
CA GLY A 30 -4.64 -4.92 7.85
C GLY A 30 -5.71 -4.07 8.56
N ILE A 31 -6.45 -3.25 7.81
CA ILE A 31 -7.57 -2.46 8.34
C ILE A 31 -8.66 -3.39 8.89
N PHE A 32 -9.05 -4.42 8.15
CA PHE A 32 -10.13 -5.33 8.56
C PHE A 32 -9.77 -6.11 9.81
N ARG A 33 -8.58 -6.68 9.89
CA ARG A 33 -8.09 -7.37 11.09
C ARG A 33 -8.10 -6.46 12.33
N ALA A 34 -7.67 -5.21 12.16
CA ALA A 34 -7.69 -4.24 13.26
C ALA A 34 -9.11 -3.82 13.66
N GLN A 35 -10.05 -3.74 12.72
CA GLN A 35 -11.46 -3.49 13.00
C GLN A 35 -12.13 -4.66 13.72
N LEU A 36 -11.86 -5.91 13.29
CA LEU A 36 -12.34 -7.11 14.00
C LEU A 36 -11.83 -7.17 15.44
N LYS A 37 -10.55 -6.85 15.68
CA LYS A 37 -9.99 -6.76 17.04
C LYS A 37 -10.72 -5.73 17.92
N ARG A 38 -11.26 -4.66 17.31
CA ARG A 38 -12.07 -3.64 17.99
C ARG A 38 -13.53 -4.05 18.21
N GLY A 39 -13.91 -5.25 17.81
CA GLY A 39 -15.28 -5.70 17.87
C GLY A 39 -16.19 -5.06 16.81
N TRP A 40 -15.62 -4.41 15.77
CA TRP A 40 -16.37 -3.91 14.63
C TRP A 40 -16.57 -5.02 13.59
N ARG A 41 -17.52 -4.82 12.71
CA ARG A 41 -17.85 -5.79 11.66
C ARG A 41 -17.53 -5.21 10.27
N PRO A 42 -16.32 -5.39 9.76
CA PRO A 42 -16.01 -5.05 8.38
C PRO A 42 -16.70 -6.02 7.41
N VAL A 43 -17.29 -5.47 6.36
CA VAL A 43 -17.83 -6.20 5.20
C VAL A 43 -17.17 -5.62 3.97
N ALA A 44 -16.67 -6.44 3.07
CA ALA A 44 -15.96 -6.01 1.88
C ALA A 44 -16.80 -6.23 0.61
N LEU A 45 -16.85 -5.23 -0.26
CA LEU A 45 -17.42 -5.32 -1.60
C LEU A 45 -16.36 -4.87 -2.62
N THR A 46 -16.04 -5.72 -3.58
CA THR A 46 -15.10 -5.37 -4.66
C THR A 46 -15.82 -4.97 -5.94
N SER A 47 -15.21 -4.06 -6.69
CA SER A 47 -15.63 -3.74 -8.05
C SER A 47 -15.37 -4.91 -9.02
N ALA A 48 -15.90 -4.81 -10.25
CA ALA A 48 -15.68 -5.80 -11.28
C ALA A 48 -14.20 -5.96 -11.70
N LYS A 49 -13.34 -5.01 -11.37
CA LYS A 49 -11.90 -5.09 -11.63
C LYS A 49 -11.19 -6.19 -10.83
N HIS A 50 -11.79 -6.65 -9.73
CA HIS A 50 -11.27 -7.78 -8.98
C HIS A 50 -11.11 -9.03 -9.85
N GLY A 51 -12.09 -9.34 -10.68
CA GLY A 51 -12.04 -10.46 -11.63
C GLY A 51 -10.99 -10.30 -12.75
N LEU A 52 -10.67 -9.05 -13.13
CA LEU A 52 -9.65 -8.76 -14.14
C LEU A 52 -8.22 -8.89 -13.61
N ALA A 53 -8.03 -8.93 -12.33
CA ALA A 53 -6.70 -9.03 -11.70
C ALA A 53 -6.05 -10.43 -11.86
N GLY A 54 -6.66 -11.34 -12.62
CA GLY A 54 -6.11 -12.65 -13.01
C GLY A 54 -6.00 -13.69 -11.90
N GLN A 55 -6.16 -13.28 -10.65
CA GLN A 55 -6.15 -14.12 -9.44
C GLN A 55 -7.40 -13.85 -8.57
N GLY A 56 -8.40 -13.20 -9.14
CA GLY A 56 -9.65 -12.92 -8.44
C GLY A 56 -10.42 -14.20 -8.11
N SER A 57 -11.15 -14.18 -7.00
CA SER A 57 -12.02 -15.28 -6.61
C SER A 57 -13.16 -15.45 -7.64
N PRO A 58 -13.48 -16.67 -8.06
CA PRO A 58 -14.64 -16.95 -8.93
C PRO A 58 -15.97 -16.88 -8.17
N HIS A 59 -15.95 -16.76 -6.86
CA HIS A 59 -17.15 -16.76 -6.03
C HIS A 59 -17.77 -15.38 -5.91
N LYS A 60 -19.09 -15.29 -5.99
CA LYS A 60 -19.85 -14.04 -5.76
C LYS A 60 -19.78 -13.55 -4.33
N GLU A 61 -19.62 -14.49 -3.40
CA GLU A 61 -19.52 -14.26 -1.96
C GLU A 61 -18.57 -15.29 -1.36
N GLU A 62 -17.74 -14.84 -0.44
CA GLU A 62 -16.81 -15.71 0.29
C GLU A 62 -16.48 -15.10 1.65
N THR A 63 -15.96 -15.92 2.57
CA THR A 63 -15.47 -15.43 3.87
C THR A 63 -13.98 -15.76 3.98
N ILE A 64 -13.18 -14.74 4.24
CA ILE A 64 -11.72 -14.88 4.42
C ILE A 64 -11.39 -14.25 5.77
N ASP A 65 -10.74 -14.97 6.66
CA ASP A 65 -10.29 -14.51 7.99
C ASP A 65 -11.40 -13.80 8.81
N GLY A 66 -12.65 -14.30 8.73
CA GLY A 66 -13.79 -13.76 9.45
C GLY A 66 -14.45 -12.52 8.80
N VAL A 67 -13.95 -12.05 7.68
CA VAL A 67 -14.54 -10.96 6.88
C VAL A 67 -15.35 -11.53 5.73
N ARG A 68 -16.58 -11.04 5.56
CA ARG A 68 -17.42 -11.41 4.41
C ARG A 68 -17.12 -10.51 3.23
N TYR A 69 -16.82 -11.15 2.08
CA TYR A 69 -16.51 -10.49 0.82
C TYR A 69 -17.63 -10.71 -0.18
N TYR A 70 -18.09 -9.62 -0.77
CA TYR A 70 -19.01 -9.60 -1.91
C TYR A 70 -18.25 -9.19 -3.16
N ARG A 71 -18.52 -9.86 -4.29
CA ARG A 71 -17.88 -9.59 -5.57
C ARG A 71 -18.88 -9.01 -6.55
N THR A 72 -18.47 -8.01 -7.31
CA THR A 72 -19.27 -7.47 -8.41
C THR A 72 -18.88 -8.16 -9.70
N GLU A 73 -19.82 -8.86 -10.30
CA GLU A 73 -19.66 -9.42 -11.64
C GLU A 73 -20.15 -8.41 -12.69
N THR A 74 -19.33 -8.09 -13.64
CA THR A 74 -19.71 -7.23 -14.78
C THR A 74 -18.85 -7.60 -15.97
N VAL A 75 -19.49 -7.78 -17.12
CA VAL A 75 -18.77 -7.98 -18.38
C VAL A 75 -18.22 -6.63 -18.81
N ILE A 76 -16.90 -6.47 -18.73
CA ILE A 76 -16.19 -5.29 -19.19
C ILE A 76 -15.81 -5.52 -20.65
N ARG A 77 -16.37 -4.70 -21.55
CA ARG A 77 -15.97 -4.64 -22.96
C ARG A 77 -15.21 -3.34 -23.17
N GLU A 78 -14.01 -3.42 -23.73
CA GLU A 78 -13.15 -2.24 -23.99
C GLU A 78 -13.39 -1.65 -25.39
N THR A 79 -14.61 -1.75 -25.91
CA THR A 79 -14.92 -1.35 -27.30
C THR A 79 -15.16 0.15 -27.47
N VAL A 80 -15.60 0.83 -26.41
CA VAL A 80 -15.91 2.27 -26.45
C VAL A 80 -15.26 2.98 -25.28
N PRO A 81 -14.60 4.14 -25.48
CA PRO A 81 -14.06 4.96 -24.41
C PRO A 81 -15.13 5.28 -23.35
N LEU A 82 -14.78 5.15 -22.05
CA LEU A 82 -15.62 5.39 -20.87
C LEU A 82 -16.78 4.38 -20.68
N GLU A 83 -17.03 3.47 -21.58
CA GLU A 83 -18.07 2.44 -21.41
C GLU A 83 -17.71 1.48 -20.28
N ALA A 84 -16.43 1.11 -20.20
CA ALA A 84 -15.93 0.22 -19.14
C ALA A 84 -16.13 0.84 -17.77
N GLU A 85 -15.75 2.11 -17.60
CA GLU A 85 -15.91 2.86 -16.34
C GLU A 85 -17.39 2.99 -15.97
N TRP A 86 -18.25 3.33 -16.93
CA TRP A 86 -19.70 3.43 -16.71
C TRP A 86 -20.31 2.09 -16.28
N ARG A 87 -19.94 0.99 -16.95
CA ARG A 87 -20.41 -0.38 -16.59
C ARG A 87 -19.92 -0.79 -15.20
N ILE A 88 -18.66 -0.50 -14.85
CA ILE A 88 -18.13 -0.75 -13.52
C ILE A 88 -18.97 0.00 -12.47
N MET A 89 -19.20 1.29 -12.66
CA MET A 89 -19.95 2.11 -11.71
C MET A 89 -21.41 1.67 -11.57
N THR A 90 -22.10 1.40 -12.67
CA THR A 90 -23.52 0.96 -12.64
C THR A 90 -23.69 -0.42 -12.02
N GLY A 91 -22.78 -1.36 -12.33
CA GLY A 91 -22.73 -2.67 -11.69
C GLY A 91 -22.50 -2.54 -10.18
N LEU A 92 -21.58 -1.66 -9.78
CA LEU A 92 -21.27 -1.43 -8.38
C LEU A 92 -22.41 -0.76 -7.63
N VAL A 93 -23.14 0.20 -8.24
CA VAL A 93 -24.36 0.82 -7.66
C VAL A 93 -25.39 -0.23 -7.30
N ARG A 94 -25.67 -1.17 -8.20
CA ARG A 94 -26.62 -2.27 -7.96
C ARG A 94 -26.13 -3.14 -6.81
N ARG A 95 -24.88 -3.56 -6.85
CA ARG A 95 -24.33 -4.48 -5.84
C ARG A 95 -24.21 -3.84 -4.46
N ILE A 96 -23.88 -2.55 -4.37
CA ILE A 96 -23.90 -1.81 -3.09
C ILE A 96 -25.29 -1.87 -2.45
N ARG A 97 -26.35 -1.67 -3.21
CA ARG A 97 -27.73 -1.73 -2.69
C ARG A 97 -28.09 -3.12 -2.17
N GLU A 98 -27.79 -4.17 -2.95
CA GLU A 98 -28.02 -5.56 -2.54
C GLU A 98 -27.30 -5.88 -1.21
N VAL A 99 -26.03 -5.45 -1.09
CA VAL A 99 -25.25 -5.68 0.13
C VAL A 99 -25.76 -4.83 1.31
N ILE A 100 -26.23 -3.61 1.08
CA ILE A 100 -26.85 -2.78 2.14
C ILE A 100 -28.11 -3.46 2.69
N GLU A 101 -28.95 -4.03 1.84
CA GLU A 101 -30.16 -4.75 2.26
C GLU A 101 -29.83 -6.00 3.09
N ALA A 102 -28.76 -6.73 2.69
CA ALA A 102 -28.34 -7.95 3.39
C ALA A 102 -27.62 -7.66 4.71
N GLU A 103 -26.68 -6.70 4.74
CA GLU A 103 -25.74 -6.49 5.83
C GLU A 103 -26.11 -5.33 6.75
N LYS A 104 -26.95 -4.41 6.28
CA LYS A 104 -27.43 -3.21 7.00
C LYS A 104 -26.27 -2.42 7.63
N PRO A 105 -25.29 -1.97 6.82
CA PRO A 105 -24.12 -1.26 7.32
C PRO A 105 -24.51 0.09 7.92
N ASP A 106 -23.72 0.54 8.89
CA ASP A 106 -23.91 1.83 9.55
C ASP A 106 -23.26 2.96 8.73
N LEU A 107 -22.19 2.66 8.01
CA LEU A 107 -21.51 3.58 7.10
C LEU A 107 -20.91 2.86 5.89
N LEU A 108 -20.69 3.61 4.82
CA LEU A 108 -19.95 3.17 3.64
C LEU A 108 -18.55 3.74 3.69
N HIS A 109 -17.53 2.89 3.53
CA HIS A 109 -16.13 3.31 3.42
C HIS A 109 -15.60 2.99 2.02
N ALA A 110 -15.68 3.97 1.13
CA ALA A 110 -15.18 3.84 -0.23
C ALA A 110 -13.66 4.08 -0.27
N HIS A 111 -12.95 3.20 -0.95
CA HIS A 111 -11.51 3.35 -1.16
C HIS A 111 -11.23 3.74 -2.60
N SER A 112 -10.23 4.59 -2.83
CA SER A 112 -9.83 4.97 -4.19
C SER A 112 -9.71 3.76 -5.13
N PRO A 113 -10.08 3.86 -6.42
CA PRO A 113 -10.27 5.08 -7.19
C PRO A 113 -11.67 5.71 -7.10
N VAL A 114 -11.82 6.85 -7.78
CA VAL A 114 -13.09 7.59 -7.91
C VAL A 114 -14.27 6.72 -8.38
N LEU A 115 -14.00 5.67 -9.15
CA LEU A 115 -14.99 4.72 -9.64
C LEU A 115 -15.71 3.93 -8.54
N ASN A 116 -15.09 3.83 -7.36
CA ASN A 116 -15.71 3.23 -6.17
C ASN A 116 -16.49 4.30 -5.37
N ALA A 117 -15.92 5.50 -5.28
CA ALA A 117 -16.47 6.58 -4.47
C ALA A 117 -17.76 7.18 -5.05
N LEU A 118 -17.85 7.36 -6.38
CA LEU A 118 -19.06 7.91 -7.02
C LEU A 118 -20.29 7.05 -6.76
N PRO A 119 -20.28 5.71 -7.00
CA PRO A 119 -21.38 4.83 -6.63
C PRO A 119 -21.72 4.88 -5.14
N ALA A 120 -20.69 4.87 -4.27
CA ALA A 120 -20.89 4.93 -2.83
C ALA A 120 -21.60 6.21 -2.39
N LEU A 121 -21.15 7.38 -2.87
CA LEU A 121 -21.76 8.67 -2.59
C LEU A 121 -23.21 8.75 -3.09
N TRP A 122 -23.46 8.23 -4.29
CA TRP A 122 -24.81 8.27 -4.86
C TRP A 122 -25.79 7.40 -4.06
N VAL A 123 -25.38 6.15 -3.72
CA VAL A 123 -26.22 5.23 -2.95
C VAL A 123 -26.36 5.72 -1.49
N GLY A 124 -25.23 6.10 -0.85
CA GLY A 124 -25.22 6.58 0.52
C GLY A 124 -26.17 7.75 0.73
N ARG A 125 -26.16 8.76 -0.16
CA ARG A 125 -27.10 9.88 -0.10
C ARG A 125 -28.54 9.47 -0.26
N LYS A 126 -28.84 8.54 -1.18
CA LYS A 126 -30.23 8.07 -1.39
C LYS A 126 -30.77 7.26 -0.21
N MET A 127 -29.90 6.56 0.50
CA MET A 127 -30.28 5.68 1.62
C MET A 127 -30.00 6.29 3.00
N GLY A 128 -29.50 7.54 3.07
CA GLY A 128 -29.20 8.21 4.35
C GLY A 128 -28.05 7.56 5.13
N ILE A 129 -27.09 6.92 4.43
CA ILE A 129 -25.94 6.27 5.02
C ILE A 129 -24.70 7.14 4.76
N PRO A 130 -23.94 7.54 5.79
CA PRO A 130 -22.75 8.38 5.62
C PRO A 130 -21.65 7.65 4.85
N VAL A 131 -20.81 8.43 4.14
CA VAL A 131 -19.74 7.94 3.29
C VAL A 131 -18.41 8.52 3.71
N VAL A 132 -17.48 7.65 4.09
CA VAL A 132 -16.07 7.96 4.24
C VAL A 132 -15.35 7.61 2.95
N TYR A 133 -14.47 8.50 2.47
CA TYR A 133 -13.65 8.24 1.29
C TYR A 133 -12.17 8.17 1.64
N GLU A 134 -11.53 7.06 1.34
CA GLU A 134 -10.09 6.86 1.55
C GLU A 134 -9.29 7.04 0.27
N VAL A 135 -8.44 8.07 0.22
CA VAL A 135 -7.49 8.30 -0.88
C VAL A 135 -6.16 7.63 -0.55
N ARG A 136 -5.84 6.58 -1.30
CA ARG A 136 -4.59 5.79 -1.13
C ARG A 136 -3.47 6.23 -2.06
N VAL A 137 -3.83 6.84 -3.17
CA VAL A 137 -2.90 7.32 -4.19
C VAL A 137 -3.62 8.35 -5.05
N SER A 138 -2.89 9.32 -5.58
CA SER A 138 -3.38 10.20 -6.64
C SER A 138 -3.34 9.43 -7.96
N TRP A 139 -4.51 9.10 -8.51
CA TRP A 139 -4.60 8.30 -9.73
C TRP A 139 -4.12 9.08 -10.96
N GLU A 140 -4.41 10.37 -11.03
CA GLU A 140 -3.92 11.25 -12.08
C GLU A 140 -2.37 11.27 -12.11
N ASP A 141 -1.74 11.35 -10.93
CA ASP A 141 -0.28 11.34 -10.82
C ASP A 141 0.32 9.97 -11.15
N THR A 142 -0.36 8.88 -10.75
CA THR A 142 0.07 7.51 -11.08
C THR A 142 0.03 7.27 -12.59
N TRP A 143 -1.00 7.74 -13.27
CA TRP A 143 -1.11 7.59 -14.73
C TRP A 143 -0.11 8.48 -15.47
N ALA A 144 0.15 9.69 -14.96
CA ALA A 144 1.19 10.56 -15.50
C ALA A 144 2.59 9.93 -15.32
N ALA A 145 2.89 9.37 -14.15
CA ALA A 145 4.15 8.68 -13.88
C ALA A 145 4.36 7.42 -14.74
N ARG A 146 3.28 6.81 -15.23
CA ARG A 146 3.32 5.69 -16.19
C ARG A 146 3.30 6.13 -17.65
N GLY A 147 3.39 7.42 -17.93
CA GLY A 147 3.44 7.95 -19.29
C GLY A 147 2.12 7.88 -20.08
N ARG A 148 0.97 7.62 -19.40
CA ARG A 148 -0.33 7.55 -20.08
C ARG A 148 -0.81 8.91 -20.60
N TYR A 149 -0.50 10.00 -19.86
CA TYR A 149 -0.74 11.39 -20.26
C TYR A 149 0.07 12.36 -19.39
N GLY A 150 0.34 13.57 -19.92
CA GLY A 150 1.06 14.60 -19.17
C GLY A 150 0.19 15.30 -18.12
N GLN A 151 0.82 15.93 -17.13
CA GLN A 151 0.15 16.67 -16.07
C GLN A 151 -0.66 17.87 -16.59
N ASP A 152 -0.31 18.43 -17.74
CA ASP A 152 -1.01 19.54 -18.38
C ASP A 152 -2.24 19.10 -19.18
N SER A 153 -2.44 17.80 -19.40
CA SER A 153 -3.54 17.28 -20.19
C SER A 153 -4.89 17.55 -19.55
N TRP A 154 -5.92 17.74 -20.38
CA TRP A 154 -7.29 17.94 -19.89
C TRP A 154 -7.81 16.72 -19.11
N LYS A 155 -7.36 15.50 -19.47
CA LYS A 155 -7.70 14.25 -18.76
C LYS A 155 -7.16 14.26 -17.32
N TYR A 156 -5.91 14.67 -17.14
CA TYR A 156 -5.32 14.84 -15.81
C TYR A 156 -6.13 15.81 -14.95
N LYS A 157 -6.43 17.01 -15.52
CA LYS A 157 -7.18 18.05 -14.82
C LYS A 157 -8.60 17.59 -14.47
N LEU A 158 -9.24 16.84 -15.36
CA LEU A 158 -10.58 16.30 -15.14
C LEU A 158 -10.59 15.29 -13.98
N VAL A 159 -9.70 14.30 -13.99
CA VAL A 159 -9.62 13.27 -12.93
C VAL A 159 -9.31 13.93 -11.58
N ARG A 160 -8.35 14.86 -11.56
CA ARG A 160 -8.00 15.64 -10.37
C ARG A 160 -9.18 16.47 -9.82
N SER A 161 -9.92 17.11 -10.70
CA SER A 161 -11.10 17.90 -10.29
C SER A 161 -12.22 17.00 -9.77
N LEU A 162 -12.44 15.85 -10.38
CA LEU A 162 -13.43 14.87 -9.97
C LEU A 162 -13.08 14.29 -8.58
N GLU A 163 -11.83 13.92 -8.33
CA GLU A 163 -11.38 13.44 -7.04
C GLU A 163 -11.54 14.52 -5.95
N THR A 164 -11.16 15.75 -6.26
CA THR A 164 -11.36 16.90 -5.35
C THR A 164 -12.84 17.11 -5.02
N TRP A 165 -13.73 17.02 -6.03
CA TRP A 165 -15.17 17.13 -5.83
C TRP A 165 -15.70 16.01 -4.93
N ILE A 166 -15.28 14.76 -5.14
CA ILE A 166 -15.63 13.61 -4.30
C ILE A 166 -15.20 13.86 -2.85
N CYS A 167 -13.95 14.26 -2.63
CA CYS A 167 -13.43 14.57 -1.29
C CYS A 167 -14.25 15.66 -0.59
N ARG A 168 -14.70 16.68 -1.31
CA ARG A 168 -15.57 17.74 -0.74
C ARG A 168 -16.96 17.22 -0.40
N LYS A 169 -17.46 16.20 -1.12
CA LYS A 169 -18.82 15.67 -0.99
C LYS A 169 -18.93 14.50 0.00
N ALA A 170 -17.86 13.80 0.27
CA ALA A 170 -17.81 12.78 1.31
C ALA A 170 -18.04 13.40 2.70
N ASP A 171 -18.60 12.65 3.64
CA ASP A 171 -18.80 13.09 5.01
C ASP A 171 -17.47 13.26 5.73
N GLN A 172 -16.54 12.30 5.56
CA GLN A 172 -15.17 12.36 6.01
C GLN A 172 -14.22 11.84 4.91
N VAL A 173 -12.97 12.27 4.95
CA VAL A 173 -11.91 11.82 4.04
C VAL A 173 -10.74 11.29 4.85
N THR A 174 -10.21 10.15 4.44
CA THR A 174 -8.95 9.64 4.98
C THR A 174 -7.89 9.55 3.90
N VAL A 175 -6.65 9.80 4.28
CA VAL A 175 -5.46 9.70 3.41
C VAL A 175 -4.38 8.90 4.12
N ILE A 176 -3.46 8.32 3.34
CA ILE A 176 -2.42 7.46 3.91
C ILE A 176 -1.18 8.20 4.41
N CYS A 177 -1.06 9.51 4.17
CA CYS A 177 0.14 10.28 4.47
C CYS A 177 -0.12 11.79 4.47
N GLY A 178 0.81 12.56 5.03
CA GLY A 178 0.78 14.02 5.10
C GLY A 178 0.86 14.68 3.74
N GLY A 179 1.65 14.12 2.81
CA GLY A 179 1.76 14.62 1.43
C GLY A 179 0.40 14.69 0.74
N LEU A 180 -0.39 13.62 0.78
CA LEU A 180 -1.75 13.60 0.22
C LEU A 180 -2.71 14.55 0.96
N LYS A 181 -2.64 14.63 2.29
CA LYS A 181 -3.44 15.58 3.07
C LYS A 181 -3.19 17.01 2.63
N ASN A 182 -1.94 17.40 2.56
CA ASN A 182 -1.53 18.74 2.17
C ASN A 182 -1.95 19.08 0.74
N ASP A 183 -1.86 18.10 -0.18
CA ASP A 183 -2.30 18.30 -1.56
C ASP A 183 -3.82 18.50 -1.65
N LEU A 184 -4.62 17.70 -0.94
CA LEU A 184 -6.08 17.86 -0.90
C LEU A 184 -6.50 19.20 -0.29
N ILE A 185 -5.84 19.65 0.79
CA ILE A 185 -6.11 20.97 1.39
C ILE A 185 -5.78 22.09 0.40
N LYS A 186 -4.64 22.00 -0.31
CA LYS A 186 -4.29 22.94 -1.38
C LYS A 186 -5.29 22.97 -2.53
N ARG A 187 -6.02 21.87 -2.75
CA ARG A 187 -7.13 21.76 -3.73
C ARG A 187 -8.45 22.33 -3.17
N GLY A 188 -8.47 22.82 -1.92
CA GLY A 188 -9.62 23.39 -1.23
C GLY A 188 -10.58 22.36 -0.66
N VAL A 189 -10.09 21.16 -0.27
CA VAL A 189 -10.83 20.27 0.62
C VAL A 189 -10.65 20.78 2.05
N PRO A 190 -11.74 20.93 2.85
CA PRO A 190 -11.63 21.40 4.23
C PRO A 190 -10.72 20.51 5.08
N SER A 191 -9.79 21.12 5.81
CA SER A 191 -8.77 20.39 6.58
C SER A 191 -9.36 19.53 7.70
N GLU A 192 -10.46 19.96 8.29
CA GLU A 192 -11.19 19.27 9.36
C GLU A 192 -11.84 17.97 8.88
N LYS A 193 -12.11 17.85 7.57
CA LYS A 193 -12.62 16.62 6.95
C LYS A 193 -11.52 15.58 6.65
N VAL A 194 -10.24 15.99 6.63
CA VAL A 194 -9.15 15.12 6.16
C VAL A 194 -8.33 14.59 7.32
N SER A 195 -8.43 13.30 7.60
CA SER A 195 -7.66 12.60 8.61
C SER A 195 -6.58 11.72 7.98
N ILE A 196 -5.41 11.61 8.61
CA ILE A 196 -4.35 10.72 8.15
C ILE A 196 -4.49 9.39 8.88
N VAL A 197 -4.60 8.31 8.10
CA VAL A 197 -4.51 6.93 8.56
C VAL A 197 -3.32 6.29 7.87
N PHE A 198 -2.17 6.35 8.51
CA PHE A 198 -0.92 5.85 7.94
C PHE A 198 -1.01 4.39 7.49
N ASN A 199 -0.12 4.00 6.57
CA ASN A 199 0.16 2.61 6.31
C ASN A 199 0.71 1.94 7.58
N GLY A 200 0.31 0.70 7.80
CA GLY A 200 0.75 -0.09 8.94
C GLY A 200 1.37 -1.41 8.51
N VAL A 201 1.99 -2.04 9.48
CA VAL A 201 2.45 -3.43 9.41
C VAL A 201 1.97 -4.16 10.64
N ASN A 202 1.84 -5.47 10.54
CA ASN A 202 1.68 -6.33 11.70
C ASN A 202 3.01 -7.02 11.96
N ALA A 203 3.70 -6.65 13.03
CA ALA A 203 4.98 -7.27 13.38
C ALA A 203 4.87 -8.80 13.55
N ASP A 204 3.70 -9.31 13.92
CA ASP A 204 3.45 -10.75 14.02
C ASP A 204 3.48 -11.47 12.66
N ASP A 205 3.09 -10.80 11.59
CA ASP A 205 3.16 -11.34 10.22
C ASP A 205 4.61 -11.40 9.68
N PHE A 206 5.51 -10.61 10.31
CA PHE A 206 6.92 -10.47 9.94
C PHE A 206 7.86 -10.99 11.05
N LYS A 207 7.43 -12.02 11.80
CA LYS A 207 8.35 -12.69 12.73
C LYS A 207 9.60 -13.11 11.98
N VAL A 208 10.77 -12.82 12.58
CA VAL A 208 12.08 -13.18 12.03
C VAL A 208 12.00 -14.63 11.55
N SER A 209 11.79 -14.79 10.27
CA SER A 209 11.70 -16.11 9.64
C SER A 209 13.11 -16.63 9.45
N ALA A 210 13.29 -17.93 9.58
CA ALA A 210 14.52 -18.56 9.10
C ALA A 210 14.64 -18.24 7.60
N ARG A 211 15.87 -18.05 7.12
CA ARG A 211 16.13 -17.85 5.69
C ARG A 211 15.62 -19.07 4.91
N ASP A 212 15.19 -18.83 3.69
CA ASP A 212 14.78 -19.89 2.79
C ASP A 212 16.03 -20.65 2.28
N GLU A 213 16.33 -21.80 2.92
CA GLU A 213 17.53 -22.58 2.64
C GLU A 213 17.55 -23.17 1.22
N GLU A 214 16.38 -23.42 0.63
CA GLU A 214 16.27 -23.89 -0.76
C GLU A 214 16.86 -22.84 -1.71
N TYR A 215 16.40 -21.61 -1.62
CA TYR A 215 16.86 -20.50 -2.46
C TYR A 215 18.26 -20.01 -2.08
N TYR A 216 18.62 -20.07 -0.80
CA TYR A 216 19.98 -19.72 -0.37
C TYR A 216 21.04 -20.54 -1.10
N ARG A 217 20.79 -21.86 -1.22
CA ARG A 217 21.71 -22.77 -1.96
C ARG A 217 21.55 -22.65 -3.48
N ALA A 218 20.29 -22.61 -3.97
CA ALA A 218 20.02 -22.55 -5.41
C ALA A 218 20.63 -21.31 -6.09
N TRP A 219 20.75 -20.20 -5.36
CA TRP A 219 21.32 -18.94 -5.87
C TRP A 219 22.77 -18.70 -5.43
N ASP A 220 23.43 -19.70 -4.85
CA ASP A 220 24.83 -19.61 -4.39
C ASP A 220 25.09 -18.36 -3.54
N LEU A 221 24.28 -18.16 -2.50
CA LEU A 221 24.35 -17.00 -1.61
C LEU A 221 25.31 -17.21 -0.43
N GLU A 222 25.92 -18.38 -0.30
CA GLU A 222 26.85 -18.70 0.80
C GLU A 222 28.07 -17.77 0.77
N GLY A 223 28.35 -17.13 1.89
CA GLY A 223 29.43 -16.16 2.01
C GLY A 223 29.24 -14.84 1.25
N LYS A 224 28.06 -14.62 0.63
CA LYS A 224 27.76 -13.39 -0.09
C LYS A 224 27.05 -12.36 0.80
N LYS A 225 27.21 -11.10 0.43
CA LYS A 225 26.42 -9.97 0.94
C LYS A 225 25.29 -9.68 -0.04
N VAL A 226 24.06 -9.76 0.46
CA VAL A 226 22.87 -9.69 -0.39
C VAL A 226 22.19 -8.33 -0.24
N ILE A 227 22.18 -7.55 -1.31
CA ILE A 227 21.34 -6.35 -1.45
C ILE A 227 20.02 -6.79 -2.06
N GLY A 228 18.89 -6.35 -1.50
CA GLY A 228 17.58 -6.81 -1.91
C GLY A 228 16.59 -5.74 -2.30
N PHE A 229 15.64 -6.14 -3.14
CA PHE A 229 14.39 -5.43 -3.39
C PHE A 229 13.27 -6.45 -3.53
N ILE A 230 12.14 -6.19 -2.86
CA ILE A 230 10.92 -7.01 -2.97
C ILE A 230 9.76 -6.13 -3.42
N GLY A 231 9.10 -6.47 -4.53
CA GLY A 231 7.90 -5.76 -4.99
C GLY A 231 7.72 -5.72 -6.50
N SER A 232 6.77 -4.89 -6.96
CA SER A 232 6.52 -4.70 -8.38
C SER A 232 7.60 -3.83 -9.02
N PHE A 233 8.02 -4.20 -10.24
CA PHE A 233 9.07 -3.51 -11.00
C PHE A 233 8.45 -2.39 -11.85
N PHE A 234 7.97 -1.33 -11.18
CA PHE A 234 7.50 -0.12 -11.84
C PHE A 234 8.66 0.83 -12.13
N ARG A 235 8.55 1.63 -13.18
CA ARG A 235 9.59 2.59 -13.58
C ARG A 235 10.00 3.54 -12.46
N TYR A 236 9.02 4.06 -11.71
CA TYR A 236 9.31 4.98 -10.61
C TYR A 236 10.02 4.33 -9.39
N GLU A 237 10.14 3.00 -9.32
CA GLU A 237 10.91 2.32 -8.27
C GLU A 237 12.42 2.47 -8.46
N GLY A 238 12.90 2.83 -9.67
CA GLY A 238 14.30 3.14 -9.93
C GLY A 238 15.25 1.94 -9.85
N LEU A 239 14.75 0.73 -10.21
CA LEU A 239 15.57 -0.49 -10.15
C LEU A 239 16.75 -0.47 -11.15
N ASP A 240 16.63 0.30 -12.21
CA ASP A 240 17.72 0.58 -13.15
C ASP A 240 18.88 1.34 -12.47
N LEU A 241 18.61 2.27 -11.55
CA LEU A 241 19.63 2.91 -10.71
C LEU A 241 20.27 1.90 -9.75
N LEU A 242 19.50 0.94 -9.22
CA LEU A 242 20.05 -0.09 -8.36
C LEU A 242 21.00 -1.02 -9.13
N VAL A 243 20.67 -1.38 -10.36
CA VAL A 243 21.57 -2.15 -11.25
C VAL A 243 22.84 -1.35 -11.58
N GLN A 244 22.75 -0.03 -11.79
CA GLN A 244 23.93 0.84 -11.97
C GLN A 244 24.78 0.91 -10.69
N ALA A 245 24.17 1.02 -9.51
CA ALA A 245 24.87 0.98 -8.23
C ALA A 245 25.60 -0.36 -8.03
N MET A 246 24.95 -1.49 -8.38
CA MET A 246 25.58 -2.80 -8.36
C MET A 246 26.79 -2.90 -9.26
N HIS A 247 26.75 -2.32 -10.47
CA HIS A 247 27.91 -2.29 -11.36
C HIS A 247 29.13 -1.61 -10.72
N ARG A 248 28.89 -0.53 -9.97
CA ARG A 248 29.96 0.15 -9.21
C ARG A 248 30.48 -0.69 -8.04
N LEU A 249 29.56 -1.26 -7.24
CA LEU A 249 29.91 -2.10 -6.09
C LEU A 249 30.73 -3.32 -6.49
N THR A 250 30.35 -4.00 -7.57
CA THR A 250 31.05 -5.21 -8.04
C THR A 250 32.40 -4.95 -8.63
N ALA A 251 32.74 -3.70 -8.96
CA ALA A 251 34.13 -3.31 -9.34
C ALA A 251 35.06 -3.32 -8.13
N ALA A 252 34.57 -3.05 -6.92
CA ALA A 252 35.34 -3.03 -5.67
C ALA A 252 35.22 -4.32 -4.85
N ARG A 253 34.11 -5.05 -5.02
CA ARG A 253 33.74 -6.24 -4.19
C ARG A 253 33.27 -7.40 -5.03
N SER A 254 33.84 -8.57 -4.82
CA SER A 254 33.43 -9.81 -5.50
C SER A 254 32.32 -10.57 -4.75
N ASP A 255 32.09 -10.27 -3.46
CA ASP A 255 31.19 -10.98 -2.55
C ASP A 255 29.74 -10.42 -2.52
N VAL A 256 29.39 -9.43 -3.36
CA VAL A 256 28.06 -8.80 -3.37
C VAL A 256 27.16 -9.41 -4.45
N VAL A 257 25.90 -9.65 -4.09
CA VAL A 257 24.81 -10.11 -4.98
C VAL A 257 23.59 -9.20 -4.81
N LEU A 258 22.91 -8.88 -5.90
CA LEU A 258 21.61 -8.21 -5.91
C LEU A 258 20.51 -9.26 -6.10
N LEU A 259 19.54 -9.30 -5.18
CA LEU A 259 18.36 -10.16 -5.24
C LEU A 259 17.10 -9.31 -5.52
N LEU A 260 16.51 -9.47 -6.70
CA LEU A 260 15.29 -8.81 -7.13
C LEU A 260 14.12 -9.80 -7.07
N VAL A 261 13.22 -9.64 -6.10
CA VAL A 261 12.04 -10.50 -5.92
C VAL A 261 10.81 -9.73 -6.39
N GLY A 262 10.12 -10.26 -7.40
CA GLY A 262 8.94 -9.64 -7.98
C GLY A 262 8.92 -9.67 -9.49
N GLY A 263 8.20 -8.75 -10.10
CA GLY A 263 8.10 -8.62 -11.55
C GLY A 263 7.29 -7.38 -11.93
N GLY A 264 7.31 -7.00 -13.19
CA GLY A 264 6.56 -5.83 -13.65
C GLY A 264 7.03 -5.30 -15.00
N GLU A 265 6.57 -4.10 -15.33
CA GLU A 265 6.81 -3.45 -16.62
C GLU A 265 8.29 -3.27 -16.99
N MET A 266 9.16 -3.13 -15.98
CA MET A 266 10.61 -2.91 -16.17
C MET A 266 11.41 -4.21 -16.35
N GLU A 267 10.80 -5.39 -16.27
CA GLU A 267 11.55 -6.66 -16.21
C GLU A 267 12.45 -6.88 -17.44
N ALA A 268 11.93 -6.60 -18.64
CA ALA A 268 12.70 -6.77 -19.87
C ALA A 268 13.87 -5.76 -19.96
N GLU A 269 13.63 -4.51 -19.59
CA GLU A 269 14.65 -3.45 -19.57
C GLU A 269 15.77 -3.77 -18.56
N LEU A 270 15.39 -4.25 -17.36
CA LEU A 270 16.36 -4.64 -16.33
C LEU A 270 17.23 -5.82 -16.79
N ARG A 271 16.63 -6.85 -17.41
CA ARG A 271 17.41 -7.98 -17.98
C ARG A 271 18.38 -7.53 -19.05
N ALA A 272 17.97 -6.61 -19.92
CA ALA A 272 18.85 -6.04 -20.96
C ALA A 272 20.01 -5.25 -20.33
N GLN A 273 19.75 -4.41 -19.33
CA GLN A 273 20.76 -3.62 -18.61
C GLN A 273 21.75 -4.51 -17.85
N ILE A 274 21.27 -5.55 -17.15
CA ILE A 274 22.10 -6.53 -16.44
C ILE A 274 23.06 -7.21 -17.43
N LYS A 275 22.57 -7.60 -18.62
CA LYS A 275 23.40 -8.19 -19.68
C LYS A 275 24.44 -7.19 -20.22
N GLN A 276 24.02 -5.96 -20.50
CA GLN A 276 24.89 -4.90 -20.99
C GLN A 276 26.06 -4.60 -20.04
N LEU A 277 25.75 -4.57 -18.73
CA LEU A 277 26.74 -4.31 -17.68
C LEU A 277 27.49 -5.56 -17.21
N ARG A 278 27.26 -6.72 -17.83
CA ARG A 278 27.89 -8.01 -17.52
C ARG A 278 27.70 -8.45 -16.06
N LEU A 279 26.51 -8.22 -15.53
CA LEU A 279 26.14 -8.52 -14.13
C LEU A 279 25.34 -9.81 -13.95
N GLN A 280 25.28 -10.71 -14.95
CA GLN A 280 24.42 -11.90 -14.91
C GLN A 280 24.74 -12.83 -13.73
N SER A 281 26.03 -12.90 -13.31
CA SER A 281 26.46 -13.68 -12.15
C SER A 281 26.32 -12.95 -10.81
N LYS A 282 25.90 -11.68 -10.83
CA LYS A 282 25.80 -10.80 -9.65
C LYS A 282 24.36 -10.34 -9.35
N VAL A 283 23.41 -10.63 -10.24
CA VAL A 283 22.01 -10.24 -10.09
C VAL A 283 21.12 -11.45 -10.27
N VAL A 284 20.37 -11.78 -9.23
CA VAL A 284 19.34 -12.81 -9.24
C VAL A 284 17.98 -12.12 -9.44
N MET A 285 17.29 -12.45 -10.53
CA MET A 285 15.90 -12.06 -10.76
C MET A 285 15.00 -13.24 -10.41
N ALA A 286 14.53 -13.28 -9.17
CA ALA A 286 13.81 -14.42 -8.58
C ALA A 286 12.38 -14.62 -9.12
N GLY A 287 11.83 -13.60 -9.80
CA GLY A 287 10.42 -13.63 -10.19
C GLY A 287 9.47 -13.38 -9.02
N ARG A 288 8.17 -13.58 -9.26
CA ARG A 288 7.12 -13.43 -8.23
C ARG A 288 7.13 -14.63 -7.29
N MET A 289 7.06 -14.35 -5.99
CA MET A 289 7.04 -15.36 -4.94
C MET A 289 5.68 -15.43 -4.24
N PRO A 290 5.24 -16.61 -3.80
CA PRO A 290 4.08 -16.75 -2.91
C PRO A 290 4.29 -15.97 -1.61
N ARG A 291 3.18 -15.47 -1.03
CA ARG A 291 3.22 -14.63 0.18
C ARG A 291 3.93 -15.30 1.34
N GLU A 292 3.72 -16.58 1.50
CA GLU A 292 4.25 -17.42 2.58
C GLU A 292 5.79 -17.48 2.54
N ARG A 293 6.40 -17.30 1.35
CA ARG A 293 7.86 -17.30 1.17
C ARG A 293 8.49 -15.92 1.34
N ILE A 294 7.71 -14.83 1.31
CA ILE A 294 8.23 -13.45 1.39
C ILE A 294 9.07 -13.20 2.66
N PRO A 295 8.67 -13.63 3.88
CA PRO A 295 9.51 -13.49 5.06
C PRO A 295 10.87 -14.18 4.90
N GLY A 296 10.92 -15.39 4.32
CA GLY A 296 12.15 -16.10 4.00
C GLY A 296 13.04 -15.37 2.99
N MET A 297 12.43 -14.66 2.01
CA MET A 297 13.17 -13.82 1.06
C MET A 297 13.81 -12.61 1.74
N TYR A 298 13.08 -11.93 2.64
CA TYR A 298 13.67 -10.86 3.46
C TYR A 298 14.85 -11.38 4.29
N ALA A 299 14.75 -12.60 4.84
CA ALA A 299 15.80 -13.20 5.65
C ALA A 299 17.09 -13.48 4.86
N LEU A 300 17.02 -13.65 3.54
CA LEU A 300 18.19 -13.81 2.65
C LEU A 300 18.96 -12.49 2.42
N MET A 301 18.37 -11.33 2.71
CA MET A 301 18.93 -10.03 2.37
C MET A 301 19.63 -9.39 3.57
N ASP A 302 20.82 -8.82 3.36
CA ASP A 302 21.54 -8.03 4.37
C ASP A 302 21.03 -6.59 4.42
N VAL A 303 20.81 -5.97 3.26
CA VAL A 303 20.38 -4.57 3.11
C VAL A 303 19.32 -4.46 2.04
N LEU A 304 18.30 -3.63 2.25
CA LEU A 304 17.29 -3.33 1.25
C LEU A 304 17.50 -1.97 0.60
N ALA A 305 17.14 -1.86 -0.69
CA ALA A 305 17.30 -0.64 -1.45
C ALA A 305 15.98 -0.21 -2.12
N TYR A 306 15.61 1.08 -1.95
CA TYR A 306 14.39 1.69 -2.50
C TYR A 306 14.73 3.00 -3.26
N PRO A 307 15.42 2.90 -4.43
CA PRO A 307 15.97 4.06 -5.15
C PRO A 307 14.96 4.78 -6.03
N ARG A 308 13.77 5.06 -5.52
CA ARG A 308 12.69 5.69 -6.29
C ARG A 308 13.12 6.99 -6.96
N TYR A 309 12.66 7.18 -8.19
CA TYR A 309 12.73 8.49 -8.85
C TYR A 309 11.82 9.50 -8.17
N SER A 310 12.26 10.76 -8.11
CA SER A 310 11.40 11.87 -7.71
C SER A 310 10.36 12.13 -8.80
N SER A 311 9.12 12.04 -8.43
CA SER A 311 7.96 12.34 -9.25
C SER A 311 6.82 12.77 -8.31
N ARG A 312 5.80 13.42 -8.84
CA ARG A 312 4.70 13.88 -7.98
C ARG A 312 4.08 12.73 -7.16
N VAL A 313 3.92 11.54 -7.73
CA VAL A 313 3.38 10.38 -6.99
C VAL A 313 4.31 9.91 -5.88
N THR A 314 5.61 9.88 -6.12
CA THR A 314 6.60 9.41 -5.13
C THR A 314 6.90 10.45 -4.04
N GLU A 315 6.74 11.74 -4.36
CA GLU A 315 6.83 12.83 -3.39
C GLU A 315 5.60 12.88 -2.46
N LEU A 316 4.41 12.55 -2.96
CA LEU A 316 3.17 12.66 -2.20
C LEU A 316 2.76 11.39 -1.45
N VAL A 317 3.21 10.19 -1.90
CA VAL A 317 2.65 8.91 -1.46
C VAL A 317 3.70 8.04 -0.76
N THR A 318 3.39 7.63 0.47
CA THR A 318 4.24 6.72 1.26
C THR A 318 4.08 5.27 0.79
N PRO A 319 5.17 4.54 0.53
CA PRO A 319 5.14 3.11 0.21
C PRO A 319 5.03 2.21 1.45
N LEU A 320 4.56 0.97 1.27
CA LEU A 320 4.57 -0.07 2.32
C LEU A 320 5.96 -0.72 2.48
N LYS A 321 6.72 -0.85 1.39
CA LYS A 321 7.97 -1.62 1.36
C LYS A 321 9.01 -1.24 2.43
N PRO A 322 9.31 0.05 2.70
CA PRO A 322 10.21 0.40 3.80
C PRO A 322 9.68 0.00 5.18
N LEU A 323 8.36 0.06 5.39
CA LEU A 323 7.75 -0.38 6.65
C LEU A 323 7.89 -1.89 6.84
N GLU A 324 7.66 -2.67 5.78
CA GLU A 324 7.86 -4.12 5.77
C GLU A 324 9.33 -4.47 6.05
N ALA A 325 10.27 -3.78 5.40
CA ALA A 325 11.71 -3.97 5.63
C ALA A 325 12.10 -3.71 7.10
N MET A 326 11.64 -2.59 7.66
CA MET A 326 11.89 -2.28 9.08
C MET A 326 11.23 -3.29 10.03
N ALA A 327 10.02 -3.78 9.69
CA ALA A 327 9.34 -4.82 10.47
C ALA A 327 10.07 -6.17 10.42
N MET A 328 10.79 -6.44 9.33
CA MET A 328 11.68 -7.60 9.19
C MET A 328 13.07 -7.38 9.84
N GLY A 329 13.27 -6.25 10.53
CA GLY A 329 14.55 -5.90 11.16
C GLY A 329 15.68 -5.72 10.14
N LYS A 330 15.39 -5.15 8.96
CA LYS A 330 16.38 -4.96 7.89
C LYS A 330 16.79 -3.50 7.78
N ALA A 331 18.08 -3.26 7.66
CA ALA A 331 18.62 -1.96 7.28
C ALA A 331 18.25 -1.64 5.83
N LEU A 332 18.03 -0.36 5.54
CA LEU A 332 17.63 0.07 4.21
C LEU A 332 18.28 1.39 3.78
N VAL A 333 18.47 1.53 2.47
CA VAL A 333 18.80 2.77 1.79
C VAL A 333 17.66 3.14 0.85
N ALA A 334 17.22 4.38 0.89
CA ALA A 334 16.11 4.86 0.06
C ALA A 334 16.40 6.25 -0.52
N SER A 335 15.73 6.61 -1.62
CA SER A 335 15.81 7.97 -2.16
C SER A 335 15.21 8.99 -1.20
N ASP A 336 15.81 10.15 -1.10
CA ASP A 336 15.36 11.30 -0.31
C ASP A 336 14.20 12.04 -1.02
N ILE A 337 13.03 11.43 -1.00
CA ILE A 337 11.77 11.92 -1.57
C ILE A 337 10.71 12.03 -0.48
N GLY A 338 9.68 12.86 -0.71
CA GLY A 338 8.64 13.15 0.29
C GLY A 338 7.99 11.90 0.87
N GLY A 339 7.63 10.92 0.04
CA GLY A 339 7.02 9.67 0.49
C GLY A 339 7.95 8.82 1.38
N HIS A 340 9.26 8.90 1.22
CA HIS A 340 10.22 8.21 2.09
C HIS A 340 10.53 9.00 3.37
N ARG A 341 10.63 10.36 3.29
CA ARG A 341 10.89 11.21 4.47
C ARG A 341 9.82 11.08 5.54
N GLU A 342 8.59 10.78 5.19
CA GLU A 342 7.51 10.54 6.17
C GLU A 342 7.71 9.21 6.94
N LEU A 343 8.46 8.26 6.39
CA LEU A 343 8.65 6.92 6.95
C LEU A 343 10.05 6.69 7.53
N ILE A 344 11.07 7.34 6.97
CA ILE A 344 12.47 7.06 7.25
C ILE A 344 13.12 8.29 7.89
N ARG A 345 13.67 8.10 9.07
CA ARG A 345 14.53 9.08 9.73
C ARG A 345 15.98 8.78 9.35
N HIS A 346 16.57 9.65 8.52
CA HIS A 346 17.95 9.47 8.06
C HIS A 346 18.94 9.28 9.23
N GLY A 347 19.76 8.23 9.13
CA GLY A 347 20.74 7.88 10.15
C GLY A 347 20.17 7.22 11.42
N GLN A 348 18.84 7.07 11.53
CA GLN A 348 18.18 6.43 12.68
C GLN A 348 17.42 5.16 12.28
N SER A 349 16.50 5.21 11.30
CA SER A 349 15.72 4.06 10.86
C SER A 349 16.02 3.62 9.43
N GLY A 350 16.99 4.26 8.78
CA GLY A 350 17.45 3.99 7.44
C GLY A 350 18.32 5.12 6.91
N LEU A 351 18.87 4.96 5.72
CA LEU A 351 19.67 5.99 5.04
C LEU A 351 18.91 6.57 3.86
N LEU A 352 18.99 7.89 3.67
CA LEU A 352 18.38 8.59 2.56
C LEU A 352 19.49 9.15 1.65
N VAL A 353 19.34 8.94 0.33
CA VAL A 353 20.27 9.41 -0.71
C VAL A 353 19.54 10.28 -1.72
N PRO A 354 20.22 11.22 -2.40
CA PRO A 354 19.62 12.03 -3.43
C PRO A 354 18.95 11.17 -4.52
N PRO A 355 17.70 11.47 -4.93
CA PRO A 355 17.01 10.68 -5.95
C PRO A 355 17.73 10.76 -7.30
N GLY A 356 17.74 9.67 -8.05
CA GLY A 356 18.42 9.59 -9.35
C GLY A 356 19.93 9.45 -9.27
N ASN A 357 20.53 9.34 -8.08
CA ASN A 357 21.97 9.27 -7.89
C ASN A 357 22.44 7.84 -7.55
N ALA A 358 22.81 7.07 -8.59
CA ALA A 358 23.32 5.71 -8.43
C ALA A 358 24.71 5.66 -7.72
N VAL A 359 25.47 6.76 -7.73
CA VAL A 359 26.77 6.83 -7.04
C VAL A 359 26.54 6.90 -5.54
N ALA A 360 25.76 7.86 -5.08
CA ALA A 360 25.43 8.00 -3.66
C ALA A 360 24.69 6.75 -3.12
N LEU A 361 23.86 6.11 -3.96
CA LEU A 361 23.24 4.84 -3.61
C LEU A 361 24.29 3.74 -3.36
N ALA A 362 25.28 3.61 -4.27
CA ALA A 362 26.34 2.62 -4.13
C ALA A 362 27.20 2.88 -2.88
N GLU A 363 27.55 4.14 -2.61
CA GLU A 363 28.35 4.54 -1.44
C GLU A 363 27.66 4.17 -0.12
N GLU A 364 26.36 4.48 0.02
CA GLU A 364 25.61 4.16 1.26
C GLU A 364 25.31 2.66 1.38
N LEU A 365 25.13 1.94 0.27
CA LEU A 365 25.03 0.47 0.29
C LEU A 365 26.35 -0.16 0.75
N GLU A 366 27.50 0.29 0.19
CA GLU A 366 28.83 -0.15 0.62
C GLU A 366 29.07 0.11 2.11
N ARG A 367 28.72 1.33 2.58
CA ARG A 367 28.84 1.69 3.98
C ARG A 367 28.07 0.74 4.90
N LEU A 368 26.81 0.37 4.56
CA LEU A 368 26.03 -0.57 5.34
C LEU A 368 26.56 -2.00 5.27
N LEU A 369 27.16 -2.40 4.15
CA LEU A 369 27.76 -3.73 4.03
C LEU A 369 29.09 -3.83 4.80
N ALA A 370 29.87 -2.75 4.89
CA ALA A 370 31.15 -2.70 5.58
C ALA A 370 30.99 -2.48 7.09
N ASP A 371 30.08 -1.59 7.51
CA ASP A 371 29.87 -1.25 8.91
C ASP A 371 28.70 -2.04 9.52
N GLN A 372 29.05 -3.15 10.16
CA GLN A 372 28.08 -4.02 10.83
C GLN A 372 27.38 -3.31 12.03
N HIS A 373 28.09 -2.46 12.76
CA HIS A 373 27.51 -1.75 13.90
C HIS A 373 26.46 -0.74 13.46
N LEU A 374 26.75 0.06 12.44
CA LEU A 374 25.79 0.98 11.86
C LEU A 374 24.56 0.21 11.34
N ARG A 375 24.78 -0.88 10.62
CA ARG A 375 23.69 -1.71 10.08
C ARG A 375 22.79 -2.23 11.19
N GLN A 376 23.35 -2.86 12.23
CA GLN A 376 22.58 -3.39 13.37
C GLN A 376 21.82 -2.30 14.13
N ASN A 377 22.42 -1.11 14.31
CA ASN A 377 21.74 0.00 14.94
C ASN A 377 20.51 0.45 14.13
N LEU A 378 20.65 0.60 12.82
CA LEU A 378 19.53 0.97 11.92
C LEU A 378 18.43 -0.11 11.89
N GLU A 379 18.79 -1.38 11.90
CA GLU A 379 17.87 -2.52 11.99
C GLU A 379 17.03 -2.44 13.28
N GLN A 380 17.69 -2.26 14.42
CA GLN A 380 17.03 -2.16 15.72
C GLN A 380 16.14 -0.93 15.83
N GLN A 381 16.66 0.24 15.48
CA GLN A 381 15.91 1.49 15.58
C GLN A 381 14.73 1.54 14.59
N GLY A 382 14.92 1.02 13.38
CA GLY A 382 13.87 0.87 12.37
C GLY A 382 12.74 -0.04 12.84
N PHE A 383 13.09 -1.19 13.43
CA PHE A 383 12.11 -2.13 13.99
C PHE A 383 11.31 -1.49 15.14
N ILE A 384 11.98 -0.86 16.10
CA ILE A 384 11.32 -0.15 17.22
C ILE A 384 10.38 0.93 16.68
N TRP A 385 10.85 1.73 15.72
CA TRP A 385 10.07 2.81 15.11
C TRP A 385 8.80 2.29 14.44
N VAL A 386 8.90 1.26 13.58
CA VAL A 386 7.74 0.74 12.85
C VAL A 386 6.73 0.08 13.77
N CYS A 387 7.16 -0.69 14.76
CA CYS A 387 6.28 -1.33 15.73
C CYS A 387 5.54 -0.28 16.59
N ARG A 388 6.23 0.79 16.98
CA ARG A 388 5.64 1.83 17.82
C ARG A 388 4.70 2.75 17.06
N GLU A 389 5.05 3.16 15.83
CA GLU A 389 4.32 4.22 15.11
C GLU A 389 3.44 3.70 13.98
N HIS A 390 3.76 2.54 13.42
CA HIS A 390 3.13 2.01 12.22
C HIS A 390 2.53 0.60 12.39
N SER A 391 2.15 0.20 13.62
CA SER A 391 1.31 -1.00 13.76
C SER A 391 -0.10 -0.73 13.25
N TRP A 392 -0.74 -1.73 12.63
CA TRP A 392 -2.14 -1.57 12.18
C TRP A 392 -3.08 -1.18 13.31
N ASP A 393 -2.85 -1.69 14.53
CA ASP A 393 -3.68 -1.35 15.69
C ASP A 393 -3.58 0.14 16.02
N LYS A 394 -2.39 0.74 15.93
CA LYS A 394 -2.19 2.17 16.17
C LYS A 394 -2.72 3.04 15.04
N THR A 395 -2.33 2.72 13.80
CA THR A 395 -2.70 3.58 12.66
C THR A 395 -4.22 3.60 12.42
N THR A 396 -4.90 2.46 12.60
CA THR A 396 -6.34 2.36 12.41
C THR A 396 -7.17 2.88 13.59
N ALA A 397 -6.54 3.20 14.74
CA ALA A 397 -7.24 3.83 15.86
C ALA A 397 -7.90 5.17 15.47
N VAL A 398 -7.31 5.88 14.50
CA VAL A 398 -7.85 7.13 13.95
C VAL A 398 -9.25 6.96 13.36
N TYR A 399 -9.60 5.76 12.86
CA TYR A 399 -10.95 5.53 12.32
C TYR A 399 -12.05 5.66 13.36
N SER A 400 -11.77 5.48 14.66
CA SER A 400 -12.77 5.71 15.70
C SER A 400 -13.30 7.13 15.66
N LYS A 401 -12.41 8.12 15.56
CA LYS A 401 -12.80 9.52 15.40
C LYS A 401 -13.46 9.80 14.05
N VAL A 402 -12.88 9.29 12.97
CA VAL A 402 -13.41 9.49 11.59
C VAL A 402 -14.84 8.97 11.48
N TYR A 403 -15.12 7.79 12.04
CA TYR A 403 -16.44 7.18 11.98
C TYR A 403 -17.42 7.87 12.94
N ALA A 404 -16.96 8.32 14.12
CA ALA A 404 -17.77 9.14 15.02
C ALA A 404 -18.17 10.47 14.35
N ASP A 405 -17.23 11.17 13.74
CA ASP A 405 -17.50 12.43 13.03
C ASP A 405 -18.46 12.22 11.83
N ALA A 406 -18.40 11.06 11.14
CA ALA A 406 -19.30 10.74 10.03
C ALA A 406 -20.70 10.33 10.47
N LEU A 407 -20.84 9.62 11.58
CA LEU A 407 -22.11 9.09 12.11
C LEU A 407 -22.83 10.08 13.01
N GLY A 408 -22.13 11.03 13.64
CA GLY A 408 -22.65 11.96 14.63
C GLY A 408 -23.26 11.19 15.83
N GLU A 409 -24.39 11.65 16.35
CA GLU A 409 -25.06 11.05 17.51
C GLU A 409 -25.35 9.55 17.38
N LYS A 410 -25.41 9.02 16.15
CA LYS A 410 -25.61 7.58 15.91
C LYS A 410 -24.41 6.72 16.34
N PHE A 411 -23.23 7.31 16.49
CA PHE A 411 -22.03 6.59 16.91
C PHE A 411 -22.08 6.26 18.40
N ASP A 412 -22.42 7.23 19.25
CA ASP A 412 -22.45 7.07 20.71
C ASP A 412 -23.44 6.00 21.14
N ALA A 413 -24.63 5.96 20.53
CA ALA A 413 -25.64 4.95 20.79
C ALA A 413 -25.19 3.50 20.51
N ARG A 414 -24.10 3.30 19.75
CA ARG A 414 -23.58 1.99 19.34
C ARG A 414 -22.31 1.58 20.03
N CYS A 415 -21.52 2.54 20.52
CA CYS A 415 -20.21 2.31 21.13
C CYS A 415 -20.19 2.33 22.66
N GLU A 416 -21.28 2.69 23.34
CA GLU A 416 -21.36 2.77 24.80
C GLU A 416 -20.99 1.47 25.55
N GLY A 417 -20.87 0.33 24.86
CA GLY A 417 -20.40 -0.94 25.42
C GLY A 417 -18.91 -1.26 25.20
N VAL A 418 -18.19 -0.52 24.35
CA VAL A 418 -16.84 -0.86 23.86
C VAL A 418 -15.75 0.05 24.46
N THR A 419 -16.10 1.24 24.93
CA THR A 419 -15.14 2.25 25.43
C THR A 419 -14.50 1.91 26.78
N ALA A 420 -14.92 0.86 27.48
CA ALA A 420 -14.46 0.51 28.82
C ALA A 420 -13.09 -0.24 28.89
N ARG A 421 -12.34 -0.40 27.80
CA ARG A 421 -11.11 -1.21 27.77
C ARG A 421 -9.85 -0.53 27.18
N TRP A 422 -9.80 0.80 27.14
CA TRP A 422 -8.58 1.46 26.64
C TRP A 422 -7.83 2.16 27.77
N PRO A 423 -6.56 1.79 28.08
CA PRO A 423 -5.69 2.64 28.86
C PRO A 423 -5.27 3.85 28.03
N ALA A 424 -5.25 5.02 28.67
CA ALA A 424 -4.83 6.30 28.14
C ALA A 424 -3.36 6.32 27.66
#